data_bab6808a88b2b3af5f9281a5796bb24e
#
_entry.id   bab6808a88b2b3af5f9281a5796bb24e
#
_cell.length_a   1.000
_cell.length_b   1.000
_cell.length_c   1.000
_cell.angle_alpha   90.00
_cell.angle_beta   90.00
_cell.angle_gamma   90.00
#
_symmetry.space_group_name_H-M   'P 1'
#
loop_
_entity.id
_entity.type
_entity.pdbx_description
1 polymer ?
#
loop_
_entity_poly.entity_id
_entity_poly.type
_entity_poly.pdbx_seq_one_letter_code
_entity_poly.pdbx_strand_id
1 'polypeptide(L)' 'MNLGAALGAGLVIIGAGLGIGRIGGQAVESISRQPEASGNIQTAMIISAALIEGATFFALIICMLFNSPG' A
#
# COMPACT_ATOMS: atom_id res chain seq x y z
N MET A 1 -13.29 -12.93 15.58
CA MET A 1 -12.09 -12.88 14.71
C MET A 1 -10.96 -13.64 15.38
N ASN A 2 -10.29 -14.52 14.68
CA ASN A 2 -9.17 -15.22 15.29
C ASN A 2 -7.90 -14.37 15.29
N LEU A 3 -6.94 -14.74 16.11
CA LEU A 3 -5.72 -13.98 16.30
C LEU A 3 -4.88 -13.94 15.01
N GLY A 4 -4.83 -15.06 14.29
CA GLY A 4 -4.06 -15.12 13.04
C GLY A 4 -4.58 -14.14 12.00
N ALA A 5 -5.89 -14.07 11.80
CA ALA A 5 -6.50 -13.13 10.86
C ALA A 5 -6.27 -11.68 11.30
N ALA A 6 -6.37 -11.41 12.60
CA ALA A 6 -6.14 -10.07 13.14
C ALA A 6 -4.70 -9.62 12.95
N LEU A 7 -3.74 -10.50 13.27
CA LEU A 7 -2.32 -10.21 13.07
C LEU A 7 -1.99 -10.04 11.60
N GLY A 8 -2.53 -10.91 10.74
CA GLY A 8 -2.31 -10.82 9.31
C GLY A 8 -2.80 -9.51 8.73
N ALA A 9 -4.02 -9.12 9.09
CA ALA A 9 -4.60 -7.85 8.64
C ALA A 9 -3.75 -6.66 9.10
N GLY A 10 -3.28 -6.68 10.35
CA GLY A 10 -2.42 -5.64 10.87
C GLY A 10 -1.10 -5.53 10.12
N LEU A 11 -0.47 -6.67 9.82
CA LEU A 11 0.78 -6.70 9.07
C LEU A 11 0.60 -6.21 7.64
N VAL A 12 -0.51 -6.57 7.00
CA VAL A 12 -0.83 -6.08 5.65
C VAL A 12 -0.94 -4.55 5.65
N ILE A 13 -1.64 -3.98 6.62
CA ILE A 13 -1.83 -2.53 6.73
C ILE A 13 -0.50 -1.82 6.97
N ILE A 14 0.33 -2.36 7.86
CA ILE A 14 1.65 -1.77 8.14
C ILE A 14 2.51 -1.80 6.88
N GLY A 15 2.56 -2.94 6.19
CA GLY A 15 3.35 -3.07 4.96
C GLY A 15 2.88 -2.12 3.87
N ALA A 16 1.56 -2.03 3.65
CA ALA A 16 0.99 -1.13 2.67
C ALA A 16 1.26 0.32 3.01
N GLY A 17 1.11 0.70 4.28
CA GLY A 17 1.36 2.07 4.72
C GLY A 17 2.82 2.47 4.52
N LEU A 18 3.76 1.59 4.86
CA LEU A 18 5.18 1.84 4.62
C LEU A 18 5.49 1.95 3.13
N GLY A 19 4.91 1.06 2.31
CA GLY A 19 5.13 1.08 0.87
C GLY A 19 4.62 2.35 0.21
N ILE A 20 3.38 2.73 0.50
CA ILE A 20 2.77 3.94 -0.06
C ILE A 20 3.49 5.19 0.45
N GLY A 21 3.82 5.22 1.74
CA GLY A 21 4.57 6.33 2.31
C GLY A 21 5.93 6.52 1.64
N ARG A 22 6.64 5.43 1.36
CA ARG A 22 7.92 5.49 0.68
C ARG A 22 7.80 5.98 -0.77
N ILE A 23 6.79 5.48 -1.49
CA ILE A 23 6.51 5.94 -2.85
C ILE A 23 6.21 7.44 -2.86
N GLY A 24 5.35 7.90 -1.96
CA GLY A 24 5.00 9.31 -1.85
C GLY A 24 6.20 10.18 -1.52
N GLY A 25 7.02 9.77 -0.56
CA GLY A 25 8.23 10.50 -0.19
C GLY A 25 9.22 10.59 -1.34
N GLN A 26 9.44 9.50 -2.06
CA GLN A 26 10.34 9.49 -3.20
C GLN A 26 9.80 10.34 -4.36
N ALA A 27 8.48 10.33 -4.57
CA ALA A 27 7.87 11.15 -5.60
C ALA A 27 8.04 12.64 -5.31
N VAL A 28 7.81 13.06 -4.07
CA VAL A 28 7.99 14.46 -3.67
C VAL A 28 9.45 14.88 -3.85
N GLU A 29 10.40 14.04 -3.46
CA GLU A 29 11.81 14.32 -3.63
C GLU A 29 12.19 14.44 -5.10
N SER A 30 11.68 13.54 -5.95
CA SER A 30 11.96 13.57 -7.38
C SER A 30 11.37 14.80 -8.04
N ILE A 31 10.17 15.23 -7.66
CA ILE A 31 9.55 16.42 -8.19
C ILE A 31 10.36 17.67 -7.82
N SER A 32 10.90 17.71 -6.60
CA SER A 32 11.72 18.85 -6.18
C SER A 32 12.99 18.98 -6.99
N ARG A 33 13.53 17.86 -7.49
CA ARG A 33 14.74 17.86 -8.34
C ARG A 33 14.41 18.08 -9.82
N GLN A 34 13.26 17.62 -10.27
CA GLN A 34 12.84 17.66 -11.67
C GLN A 34 11.39 18.12 -11.76
N PRO A 35 11.11 19.40 -11.47
CA PRO A 35 9.74 19.90 -11.49
C PRO A 35 9.07 19.80 -12.87
N GLU A 36 9.85 19.79 -13.94
CA GLU A 36 9.32 19.62 -15.29
C GLU A 36 8.77 18.22 -15.54
N ALA A 37 9.16 17.23 -14.73
CA ALA A 37 8.69 15.86 -14.83
C ALA A 37 7.56 15.55 -13.84
N SER A 38 7.02 16.57 -13.15
CA SER A 38 6.06 16.36 -12.06
C SER A 38 4.83 15.55 -12.49
N GLY A 39 4.30 15.79 -13.69
CA GLY A 39 3.14 15.06 -14.20
C GLY A 39 3.42 13.57 -14.37
N ASN A 40 4.57 13.22 -14.95
CA ASN A 40 4.97 11.82 -15.14
C ASN A 40 5.25 11.13 -13.81
N ILE A 41 5.88 11.84 -12.88
CA ILE A 41 6.19 11.30 -11.56
C ILE A 41 4.90 11.04 -10.78
N GLN A 42 3.95 11.97 -10.81
CA GLN A 42 2.67 11.78 -10.14
C GLN A 42 1.89 10.61 -10.73
N THR A 43 1.88 10.46 -12.05
CA THR A 43 1.20 9.35 -12.70
C THR A 43 1.81 8.01 -12.27
N ALA A 44 3.14 7.91 -12.29
CA ALA A 44 3.82 6.69 -11.85
C ALA A 44 3.54 6.39 -10.38
N MET A 45 3.53 7.41 -9.53
CA MET A 45 3.23 7.26 -8.11
C MET A 45 1.80 6.75 -7.90
N ILE A 46 0.82 7.30 -8.59
CA ILE A 46 -0.57 6.91 -8.45
C ILE A 46 -0.78 5.47 -8.89
N ILE A 47 -0.17 5.07 -10.01
CA ILE A 47 -0.26 3.69 -10.50
C ILE A 47 0.36 2.72 -9.49
N SER A 48 1.55 3.04 -8.97
CA SER A 48 2.23 2.20 -8.00
C SER A 48 1.44 2.08 -6.70
N ALA A 49 0.90 3.20 -6.21
CA ALA A 49 0.08 3.20 -4.99
C ALA A 49 -1.21 2.41 -5.20
N ALA A 50 -1.84 2.51 -6.37
CA ALA A 50 -3.04 1.76 -6.68
C ALA A 50 -2.77 0.25 -6.70
N LEU A 51 -1.62 -0.19 -7.22
CA LEU A 51 -1.22 -1.60 -7.21
C LEU A 51 -1.02 -2.11 -5.79
N ILE A 52 -0.39 -1.32 -4.92
CA ILE A 52 -0.21 -1.68 -3.51
C ILE A 52 -1.57 -1.77 -2.82
N GLU A 53 -2.47 -0.82 -3.06
CA GLU A 53 -3.79 -0.83 -2.45
C GLU A 53 -4.62 -2.02 -2.94
N GLY A 54 -4.56 -2.35 -4.23
CA GLY A 54 -5.25 -3.51 -4.78
C GLY A 54 -4.76 -4.81 -4.15
N ALA A 55 -3.46 -4.99 -4.04
CA ALA A 55 -2.87 -6.16 -3.38
C ALA A 55 -3.23 -6.20 -1.90
N THR A 56 -3.23 -5.05 -1.22
CA THR A 56 -3.61 -4.92 0.18
C THR A 56 -5.05 -5.34 0.40
N PHE A 57 -5.95 -4.85 -0.42
CA PHE A 57 -7.37 -5.18 -0.34
C PHE A 57 -7.59 -6.68 -0.55
N PHE A 58 -6.91 -7.26 -1.53
CA PHE A 58 -6.98 -8.70 -1.78
C PHE A 58 -6.48 -9.49 -0.57
N ALA A 59 -5.37 -9.08 0.02
CA ALA A 59 -4.83 -9.74 1.21
C ALA A 59 -5.78 -9.65 2.39
N LEU A 60 -6.44 -8.50 2.58
CA LEU A 60 -7.43 -8.34 3.65
C LEU A 60 -8.64 -9.23 3.42
N ILE A 61 -9.08 -9.42 2.18
CA ILE A 61 -10.16 -10.34 1.85
C ILE A 61 -9.76 -11.77 2.20
N ILE A 62 -8.54 -12.18 1.88
CA ILE A 62 -8.05 -13.50 2.24
C ILE A 62 -8.06 -13.70 3.75
N CYS A 63 -7.58 -12.71 4.51
CA CYS A 63 -7.60 -12.76 5.97
C CYS A 63 -9.03 -12.94 6.50
N MET A 64 -10.01 -12.28 5.88
CA MET A 64 -11.41 -12.38 6.26
C MET A 64 -11.99 -13.77 5.94
N LEU A 65 -11.68 -14.30 4.76
CA LEU A 65 -12.18 -15.61 4.33
C LEU A 65 -11.64 -16.74 5.20
N PHE A 66 -10.42 -16.64 5.66
CA PHE A 66 -9.80 -17.66 6.50
C PHE A 66 -9.88 -17.33 7.99
N ASN A 67 -10.73 -16.37 8.34
CA ASN A 67 -11.00 -16.05 9.73
C ASN A 67 -11.98 -17.09 10.30
N SER A 68 -11.48 -17.93 11.18
CA SER A 68 -12.32 -18.94 11.84
C SER A 68 -12.59 -18.55 13.28
N PRO A 69 -13.76 -18.95 13.83
CA PRO A 69 -14.06 -18.72 15.25
C PRO A 69 -13.26 -19.70 16.09
N GLY A 70 -12.34 -19.25 16.82
CA GLY A 70 -11.58 -20.19 17.63
C GLY A 70 -10.30 -19.68 18.15
#